data_2170fe74f87bb99a94b9481ee9ec5db2
#
_entry.id   2170fe74f87bb99a94b9481ee9ec5db2
#
_cell.length_a   1.000
_cell.length_b   1.000
_cell.length_c   1.000
_cell.angle_alpha   90.00
_cell.angle_beta   90.00
_cell.angle_gamma   90.00
#
_symmetry.space_group_name_H-M   'P 1'
#
loop_
_entity.id
_entity.type
_entity.pdbx_description
1 polymer ?
#
loop_
_entity_poly.entity_id
_entity_poly.type
_entity_poly.pdbx_seq_one_letter_code
_entity_poly.pdbx_strand_id
1 'polypeptide(L)'
;GSPRLGHALAAECGQVVVSDLFLPGALSFAETLAELKEPSAFLAHEPTIASAWEWTAGELELPGGRATRPWPVGCTGPIVDPTPGAHSDKYSGGVVALAAGSDTYPGAGILCATAAVRATPSMVRFIGDNTITSLLPELVCHPDVPSSGRAQAWVVGPGRGTDSAAATELRKVLAQGLPTILDADALTLLARNTSLRRTVAEHPLTILTPHEGEFTRLYEATFGSSPDAATGWSRALRELAEELNSIILLKGRLTRVTAPGQPIYSFNAGHSFAATPGSGDVLSGVLGAVIAQLSAATSSPSPAEIITEVLHAGAIHAHAAAIAAETPDGFAPCSASQIAATIPQAIARLLNAER
;
A
#
# COMPACT_ATOMS: atom_id res chain seq x y z
N GLY A 1 -5.65 -22.49 -8.36
CA GLY A 1 -5.74 -21.95 -7.03
C GLY A 1 -6.16 -23.01 -6.04
N SER A 2 -5.59 -23.01 -4.88
CA SER A 2 -5.98 -23.96 -3.85
C SER A 2 -7.42 -23.65 -3.41
N PRO A 3 -8.33 -24.64 -3.38
CA PRO A 3 -9.66 -24.47 -2.78
C PRO A 3 -9.60 -23.94 -1.35
N ARG A 4 -8.47 -24.19 -0.66
CA ARG A 4 -8.22 -23.68 0.69
C ARG A 4 -8.01 -22.18 0.76
N LEU A 5 -7.45 -21.55 -0.27
CA LEU A 5 -7.28 -20.09 -0.31
C LEU A 5 -8.64 -19.40 -0.49
N GLY A 6 -9.48 -19.92 -1.38
CA GLY A 6 -10.86 -19.45 -1.53
C GLY A 6 -11.69 -19.62 -0.25
N HIS A 7 -11.52 -20.74 0.45
CA HIS A 7 -12.19 -20.98 1.73
C HIS A 7 -11.71 -20.03 2.84
N ALA A 8 -10.41 -19.78 2.95
CA ALA A 8 -9.88 -18.83 3.91
C ALA A 8 -10.38 -17.41 3.64
N LEU A 9 -10.39 -17.00 2.37
CA LEU A 9 -10.93 -15.70 1.95
C LEU A 9 -12.45 -15.62 2.19
N ALA A 10 -13.20 -16.67 1.89
CA ALA A 10 -14.65 -16.72 2.13
C ALA A 10 -14.99 -16.67 3.63
N ALA A 11 -14.26 -17.38 4.47
CA ALA A 11 -14.45 -17.36 5.91
C ALA A 11 -14.18 -15.99 6.53
N GLU A 12 -13.16 -15.27 6.03
CA GLU A 12 -12.78 -13.95 6.53
C GLU A 12 -13.56 -12.81 5.89
N CYS A 13 -13.93 -12.92 4.62
CA CYS A 13 -14.53 -11.83 3.85
C CYS A 13 -16.05 -11.93 3.73
N GLY A 14 -16.66 -13.02 4.15
CA GLY A 14 -18.10 -13.26 4.02
C GLY A 14 -18.58 -13.50 2.59
N GLN A 15 -17.89 -12.97 1.61
CA GLN A 15 -18.16 -13.15 0.18
C GLN A 15 -16.89 -12.98 -0.63
N VAL A 16 -16.62 -13.89 -1.54
CA VAL A 16 -15.46 -13.85 -2.42
C VAL A 16 -15.92 -14.05 -3.85
N VAL A 17 -15.65 -13.08 -4.73
CA VAL A 17 -15.72 -13.32 -6.16
C VAL A 17 -14.38 -13.95 -6.58
N VAL A 18 -14.45 -15.17 -7.04
CA VAL A 18 -13.32 -15.86 -7.65
C VAL A 18 -13.66 -16.02 -9.11
N SER A 19 -12.84 -15.47 -9.95
CA SER A 19 -12.92 -15.76 -11.37
C SER A 19 -12.50 -17.20 -11.64
N ASP A 20 -13.23 -17.87 -12.52
CA ASP A 20 -12.99 -19.26 -12.87
C ASP A 20 -11.61 -19.41 -13.50
N LEU A 21 -10.75 -20.09 -12.78
CA LEU A 21 -9.49 -20.57 -13.33
C LEU A 21 -9.83 -21.82 -14.13
N PHE A 22 -9.95 -21.71 -15.44
CA PHE A 22 -10.21 -22.81 -16.34
C PHE A 22 -9.09 -23.86 -16.28
N LEU A 23 -9.06 -24.63 -15.21
CA LEU A 23 -8.22 -25.81 -15.11
C LEU A 23 -8.98 -26.99 -15.72
N PRO A 24 -8.45 -27.65 -16.75
CA PRO A 24 -9.05 -28.86 -17.29
C PRO A 24 -9.29 -29.89 -16.19
N GLY A 25 -10.55 -30.22 -15.94
CA GLY A 25 -10.94 -31.24 -14.93
C GLY A 25 -11.19 -30.73 -13.51
N ALA A 26 -11.09 -29.43 -13.24
CA ALA A 26 -11.62 -28.85 -12.00
C ALA A 26 -13.11 -28.53 -12.17
N LEU A 27 -13.93 -28.98 -11.22
CA LEU A 27 -15.28 -28.43 -11.05
C LEU A 27 -15.16 -26.91 -10.95
N SER A 28 -15.99 -26.19 -11.70
CA SER A 28 -15.92 -24.74 -11.69
C SER A 28 -16.07 -24.25 -10.26
N PHE A 29 -15.10 -23.47 -9.80
CA PHE A 29 -15.10 -22.91 -8.46
C PHE A 29 -16.27 -21.93 -8.30
N ALA A 30 -16.73 -21.35 -9.41
CA ALA A 30 -17.94 -20.56 -9.52
C ALA A 30 -19.20 -21.33 -9.11
N GLU A 31 -19.33 -22.60 -9.47
CA GLU A 31 -20.48 -23.44 -9.07
C GLU A 31 -20.48 -23.70 -7.55
N THR A 32 -19.31 -23.86 -6.94
CA THR A 32 -19.18 -24.02 -5.47
C THR A 32 -19.43 -22.71 -4.72
N LEU A 33 -19.21 -21.56 -5.36
CA LEU A 33 -19.42 -20.23 -4.78
C LEU A 33 -20.80 -19.64 -5.12
N ALA A 34 -21.53 -20.19 -6.08
CA ALA A 34 -22.89 -19.76 -6.44
C ALA A 34 -23.90 -19.93 -5.27
N GLU A 35 -23.56 -20.75 -4.27
CA GLU A 35 -24.34 -20.88 -3.04
C GLU A 35 -24.05 -19.78 -2.01
N LEU A 36 -22.99 -18.97 -2.20
CA LEU A 36 -22.68 -17.85 -1.34
C LEU A 36 -23.45 -16.61 -1.80
N LYS A 37 -24.21 -16.05 -0.88
CA LYS A 37 -24.96 -14.81 -1.11
C LYS A 37 -24.00 -13.67 -1.41
N GLU A 38 -24.38 -12.76 -2.27
CA GLU A 38 -23.71 -11.53 -2.75
C GLU A 38 -22.23 -11.28 -2.39
N PRO A 39 -21.32 -11.10 -3.35
CA PRO A 39 -19.89 -10.92 -3.11
C PRO A 39 -19.57 -9.62 -2.38
N SER A 40 -18.83 -9.69 -1.28
CA SER A 40 -18.36 -8.54 -0.50
C SER A 40 -16.87 -8.25 -0.63
N ALA A 41 -16.14 -9.14 -1.32
CA ALA A 41 -14.72 -8.97 -1.60
C ALA A 41 -14.38 -9.44 -3.01
N PHE A 42 -13.52 -8.71 -3.68
CA PHE A 42 -12.96 -9.06 -4.98
C PHE A 42 -11.47 -9.36 -4.80
N LEU A 43 -10.99 -10.38 -5.48
CA LEU A 43 -9.57 -10.54 -5.68
C LEU A 43 -9.09 -9.50 -6.69
N ALA A 44 -7.97 -8.85 -6.40
CA ALA A 44 -7.52 -7.65 -7.10
C ALA A 44 -6.95 -7.91 -8.51
N HIS A 45 -7.51 -8.79 -9.30
CA HIS A 45 -6.98 -9.12 -10.63
C HIS A 45 -7.99 -9.46 -11.69
N GLU A 46 -9.18 -8.96 -11.61
CA GLU A 46 -9.99 -8.85 -12.80
C GLU A 46 -9.68 -7.52 -13.51
N PRO A 47 -9.40 -7.51 -14.74
CA PRO A 47 -9.50 -8.47 -15.84
C PRO A 47 -8.19 -9.15 -16.23
N THR A 48 -7.13 -9.03 -15.46
CA THR A 48 -5.79 -9.57 -15.76
C THR A 48 -5.54 -10.93 -15.11
N ILE A 49 -6.59 -11.68 -14.83
CA ILE A 49 -6.50 -13.02 -14.24
C ILE A 49 -5.55 -13.93 -15.02
N ALA A 50 -5.47 -13.80 -16.32
CA ALA A 50 -4.54 -14.59 -17.13
C ALA A 50 -3.07 -14.29 -16.74
N SER A 51 -2.67 -13.01 -16.64
CA SER A 51 -1.30 -12.65 -16.26
C SER A 51 -1.00 -12.91 -14.79
N ALA A 52 -1.95 -12.63 -13.90
CA ALA A 52 -1.83 -12.98 -12.49
C ALA A 52 -1.80 -14.51 -12.28
N TRP A 53 -2.49 -15.25 -13.13
CA TRP A 53 -2.49 -16.69 -13.14
C TRP A 53 -1.20 -17.28 -13.69
N GLU A 54 -0.63 -16.73 -14.73
CA GLU A 54 0.69 -17.13 -15.22
C GLU A 54 1.76 -17.00 -14.14
N TRP A 55 1.65 -16.01 -13.27
CA TRP A 55 2.54 -15.83 -12.13
C TRP A 55 2.33 -16.88 -11.03
N THR A 56 1.08 -17.24 -10.75
CA THR A 56 0.77 -18.33 -9.83
C THR A 56 0.99 -19.70 -10.45
N ALA A 57 0.86 -19.83 -11.75
CA ALA A 57 1.16 -21.08 -12.46
C ALA A 57 2.65 -21.40 -12.43
N GLY A 58 3.52 -20.39 -12.43
CA GLY A 58 4.94 -20.58 -12.17
C GLY A 58 5.25 -21.16 -10.77
N GLU A 59 4.39 -20.87 -9.76
CA GLU A 59 4.41 -21.53 -8.44
C GLU A 59 3.77 -22.92 -8.45
N LEU A 60 2.85 -23.19 -9.38
CA LEU A 60 2.06 -24.41 -9.46
C LEU A 60 2.64 -25.47 -10.41
N GLU A 61 3.69 -25.18 -11.14
CA GLU A 61 4.47 -26.19 -11.84
C GLU A 61 5.20 -27.11 -10.86
N LEU A 62 4.42 -27.86 -10.10
CA LEU A 62 4.93 -28.73 -9.05
C LEU A 62 4.53 -30.20 -9.16
N PRO A 63 4.67 -30.87 -10.26
CA PRO A 63 4.98 -32.28 -10.18
C PRO A 63 6.51 -32.40 -10.09
N GLY A 64 7.04 -32.27 -8.87
CA GLY A 64 8.47 -32.46 -8.63
C GLY A 64 9.16 -31.42 -7.76
N GLY A 65 8.47 -30.44 -7.24
CA GLY A 65 8.91 -29.76 -6.02
C GLY A 65 9.84 -28.57 -6.16
N ARG A 66 9.76 -27.76 -7.20
CA ARG A 66 10.41 -26.43 -7.17
C ARG A 66 9.38 -25.34 -7.38
N ALA A 67 8.96 -24.72 -6.28
CA ALA A 67 8.38 -23.39 -6.31
C ALA A 67 9.44 -22.42 -6.84
N THR A 68 9.34 -22.08 -8.10
CA THR A 68 10.44 -21.39 -8.75
C THR A 68 10.43 -19.90 -8.50
N ARG A 69 9.31 -19.27 -8.14
CA ARG A 69 9.30 -17.83 -7.79
C ARG A 69 7.99 -17.45 -7.06
N PRO A 70 8.06 -16.93 -5.82
CA PRO A 70 6.89 -16.34 -5.16
C PRO A 70 6.61 -14.95 -5.74
N TRP A 71 5.74 -14.89 -6.71
CA TRP A 71 5.27 -13.60 -7.24
C TRP A 71 3.98 -13.18 -6.54
N PRO A 72 3.80 -11.88 -6.25
CA PRO A 72 2.53 -11.38 -5.75
C PRO A 72 1.41 -11.68 -6.73
N VAL A 73 0.31 -12.16 -6.22
CA VAL A 73 -0.89 -12.41 -7.00
C VAL A 73 -1.58 -11.08 -7.26
N GLY A 74 -1.54 -10.65 -8.49
CA GLY A 74 -2.48 -9.72 -9.10
C GLY A 74 -2.48 -8.25 -8.69
N CYS A 75 -2.41 -7.43 -9.71
CA CYS A 75 -2.97 -6.09 -9.75
C CYS A 75 -4.11 -6.04 -10.76
N THR A 76 -5.08 -5.18 -10.54
CA THR A 76 -6.16 -4.91 -11.49
C THR A 76 -5.65 -3.97 -12.59
N GLY A 77 -5.17 -4.50 -13.68
CA GLY A 77 -4.66 -3.69 -14.80
C GLY A 77 -3.21 -3.24 -14.63
N PRO A 78 -2.69 -2.54 -15.64
CA PRO A 78 -1.32 -2.06 -15.69
C PRO A 78 -1.05 -1.01 -14.61
N ILE A 79 0.13 -1.09 -13.99
CA ILE A 79 0.59 0.02 -13.16
C ILE A 79 0.80 1.25 -14.04
N VAL A 80 0.56 2.43 -13.50
CA VAL A 80 0.89 3.67 -14.22
C VAL A 80 2.40 3.70 -14.49
N ASP A 81 2.76 3.85 -15.76
CA ASP A 81 4.17 3.92 -16.16
C ASP A 81 4.79 5.24 -15.68
N PRO A 82 5.72 5.21 -14.70
CA PRO A 82 6.38 6.41 -14.21
C PRO A 82 7.48 6.91 -15.14
N THR A 83 7.73 6.25 -16.25
CA THR A 83 8.84 6.62 -17.17
C THR A 83 8.63 8.03 -17.73
N PRO A 84 9.59 8.93 -17.60
CA PRO A 84 9.46 10.29 -18.13
C PRO A 84 9.29 10.29 -19.66
N GLY A 85 8.27 11.00 -20.14
CA GLY A 85 8.08 11.25 -21.57
C GLY A 85 8.97 12.41 -22.07
N ALA A 86 8.92 12.67 -23.38
CA ALA A 86 9.76 13.67 -24.05
C ALA A 86 9.60 15.10 -23.52
N HIS A 87 8.49 15.42 -22.88
CA HIS A 87 8.18 16.75 -22.34
C HIS A 87 8.08 16.78 -20.81
N SER A 88 8.47 15.70 -20.15
CA SER A 88 8.45 15.62 -18.69
C SER A 88 9.54 16.49 -18.08
N ASP A 89 9.21 17.11 -16.96
CA ASP A 89 10.13 17.84 -16.08
C ASP A 89 10.07 17.23 -14.67
N LYS A 90 10.81 17.82 -13.74
CA LYS A 90 10.89 17.35 -12.35
C LYS A 90 9.57 17.45 -11.56
N TYR A 91 8.50 17.97 -12.14
CA TYR A 91 7.18 18.12 -11.52
C TYR A 91 6.10 17.30 -12.20
N SER A 92 6.33 16.87 -13.43
CA SER A 92 5.32 16.23 -14.29
C SER A 92 4.76 14.92 -13.72
N GLY A 93 5.58 14.14 -13.03
CA GLY A 93 5.18 12.89 -12.39
C GLY A 93 4.60 13.06 -10.99
N GLY A 94 4.28 14.29 -10.58
CA GLY A 94 3.73 14.60 -9.26
C GLY A 94 4.79 14.70 -8.16
N VAL A 95 4.66 15.70 -7.31
CA VAL A 95 5.56 15.96 -6.18
C VAL A 95 4.98 15.33 -4.92
N VAL A 96 5.72 14.46 -4.27
CA VAL A 96 5.38 13.93 -2.94
C VAL A 96 6.14 14.67 -1.86
N ALA A 97 5.47 14.97 -0.76
CA ALA A 97 6.07 15.55 0.44
C ALA A 97 5.98 14.56 1.61
N LEU A 98 7.08 14.44 2.36
CA LEU A 98 7.25 13.45 3.41
C LEU A 98 7.51 14.15 4.75
N ALA A 99 6.64 13.90 5.74
CA ALA A 99 6.87 14.20 7.14
C ALA A 99 7.15 12.86 7.87
N ALA A 100 8.37 12.38 7.72
CA ALA A 100 8.82 11.07 8.19
C ALA A 100 10.19 11.17 8.88
N GLY A 101 10.46 10.26 9.80
CA GLY A 101 11.69 10.27 10.59
C GLY A 101 11.71 11.34 11.68
N SER A 102 12.55 11.10 12.65
CA SER A 102 12.86 11.99 13.76
C SER A 102 14.29 11.69 14.26
N ASP A 103 14.79 12.48 15.20
CA ASP A 103 16.08 12.20 15.85
C ASP A 103 16.11 10.81 16.53
N THR A 104 14.94 10.35 17.00
CA THR A 104 14.81 9.01 17.61
C THR A 104 14.76 7.88 16.56
N TYR A 105 14.12 8.13 15.43
CA TYR A 105 13.91 7.14 14.36
C TYR A 105 14.31 7.67 12.98
N PRO A 106 15.58 8.07 12.79
CA PRO A 106 16.03 8.63 11.51
C PRO A 106 15.91 7.62 10.35
N GLY A 107 16.09 6.33 10.66
CA GLY A 107 15.99 5.26 9.66
C GLY A 107 14.64 5.16 8.96
N ALA A 108 13.53 5.42 9.66
CA ALA A 108 12.21 5.40 9.05
C ALA A 108 12.06 6.50 7.99
N GLY A 109 12.56 7.71 8.26
CA GLY A 109 12.61 8.80 7.27
C GLY A 109 13.48 8.46 6.06
N ILE A 110 14.64 7.84 6.27
CA ILE A 110 15.55 7.42 5.19
C ILE A 110 14.88 6.36 4.30
N LEU A 111 14.27 5.34 4.88
CA LEU A 111 13.59 4.27 4.13
C LEU A 111 12.42 4.79 3.33
N CYS A 112 11.56 5.60 3.95
CA CYS A 112 10.41 6.22 3.29
C CYS A 112 10.86 7.13 2.13
N ALA A 113 11.85 7.99 2.36
CA ALA A 113 12.39 8.88 1.34
C ALA A 113 13.08 8.12 0.19
N THR A 114 13.87 7.09 0.52
CA THR A 114 14.53 6.24 -0.49
C THR A 114 13.48 5.58 -1.39
N ALA A 115 12.42 5.05 -0.80
CA ALA A 115 11.36 4.41 -1.54
C ALA A 115 10.62 5.40 -2.46
N ALA A 116 10.29 6.58 -1.95
CA ALA A 116 9.64 7.63 -2.75
C ALA A 116 10.51 8.06 -3.93
N VAL A 117 11.80 8.37 -3.71
CA VAL A 117 12.75 8.75 -4.78
C VAL A 117 12.88 7.67 -5.85
N ARG A 118 12.81 6.41 -5.47
CA ARG A 118 12.96 5.28 -6.40
C ARG A 118 11.66 4.89 -7.13
N ALA A 119 10.51 5.36 -6.63
CA ALA A 119 9.20 5.08 -7.22
C ALA A 119 8.72 6.19 -8.17
N THR A 120 9.36 7.38 -8.16
CA THR A 120 8.98 8.49 -9.02
C THR A 120 10.19 9.15 -9.69
N PRO A 121 10.07 9.64 -10.94
CA PRO A 121 11.09 10.49 -11.57
C PRO A 121 10.99 11.95 -11.09
N SER A 122 9.97 12.28 -10.28
CA SER A 122 9.66 13.65 -9.89
C SER A 122 10.25 14.02 -8.53
N MET A 123 10.05 15.28 -8.15
CA MET A 123 10.60 15.84 -6.93
C MET A 123 10.00 15.19 -5.68
N VAL A 124 10.86 14.81 -4.75
CA VAL A 124 10.50 14.40 -3.40
C VAL A 124 10.94 15.50 -2.42
N ARG A 125 9.96 16.00 -1.65
CA ARG A 125 10.19 16.99 -0.59
C ARG A 125 10.23 16.30 0.77
N PHE A 126 11.11 16.74 1.63
CA PHE A 126 11.27 16.15 2.96
C PHE A 126 11.20 17.22 4.03
N ILE A 127 10.38 16.99 5.07
CA ILE A 127 10.29 17.88 6.22
C ILE A 127 11.28 17.41 7.29
N GLY A 128 12.38 18.13 7.39
CA GLY A 128 13.47 17.83 8.31
C GLY A 128 14.74 18.58 7.92
N ASP A 129 15.81 18.28 8.60
CA ASP A 129 17.09 18.90 8.30
C ASP A 129 17.77 18.28 7.06
N ASN A 130 18.85 18.91 6.61
CA ASN A 130 19.55 18.53 5.39
C ASN A 130 20.51 17.32 5.57
N THR A 131 20.64 16.75 6.74
CA THR A 131 21.58 15.62 6.97
C THR A 131 21.21 14.40 6.12
N ILE A 132 19.93 14.19 5.84
CA ILE A 132 19.45 13.11 4.99
C ILE A 132 19.98 13.23 3.54
N THR A 133 20.31 14.44 3.07
CA THR A 133 20.82 14.66 1.70
C THR A 133 22.22 14.10 1.48
N SER A 134 22.95 13.77 2.54
CA SER A 134 24.19 13.02 2.44
C SER A 134 23.98 11.58 1.93
N LEU A 135 22.78 11.03 2.10
CA LEU A 135 22.38 9.69 1.64
C LEU A 135 21.51 9.76 0.39
N LEU A 136 20.69 10.80 0.27
CA LEU A 136 19.71 11.01 -0.81
C LEU A 136 19.81 12.45 -1.31
N PRO A 137 20.81 12.77 -2.16
CA PRO A 137 21.05 14.14 -2.65
C PRO A 137 19.92 14.68 -3.52
N GLU A 138 19.00 13.81 -4.01
CA GLU A 138 17.84 14.20 -4.82
C GLU A 138 16.71 14.86 -4.00
N LEU A 139 16.76 14.75 -2.67
CA LEU A 139 15.73 15.31 -1.79
C LEU A 139 15.81 16.83 -1.71
N VAL A 140 14.65 17.47 -1.67
CA VAL A 140 14.52 18.88 -1.34
C VAL A 140 13.99 19.01 0.08
N CYS A 141 14.87 19.34 1.03
CA CYS A 141 14.52 19.46 2.44
C CYS A 141 13.91 20.83 2.77
N HIS A 142 12.96 20.83 3.68
CA HIS A 142 12.28 22.00 4.22
C HIS A 142 12.19 21.90 5.74
N PRO A 143 12.35 22.99 6.49
CA PRO A 143 12.33 22.96 7.95
C PRO A 143 10.94 22.65 8.52
N ASP A 144 9.86 22.95 7.79
CA ASP A 144 8.50 22.77 8.24
C ASP A 144 7.49 22.62 7.08
N VAL A 145 6.27 22.23 7.41
CA VAL A 145 5.17 22.03 6.45
C VAL A 145 4.80 23.32 5.69
N PRO A 146 4.68 24.52 6.31
CA PRO A 146 4.37 25.74 5.59
C PRO A 146 5.40 26.13 4.51
N SER A 147 6.66 25.80 4.71
CA SER A 147 7.73 26.12 3.76
C SER A 147 7.93 25.08 2.66
N SER A 148 7.21 23.94 2.72
CA SER A 148 7.41 22.81 1.82
C SER A 148 7.09 23.12 0.35
N GLY A 149 6.29 24.15 0.08
CA GLY A 149 5.87 24.52 -1.27
C GLY A 149 4.87 23.53 -1.87
N ARG A 150 4.79 23.47 -3.21
CA ARG A 150 3.80 22.66 -3.91
C ARG A 150 4.07 21.16 -3.74
N ALA A 151 3.03 20.40 -3.38
CA ALA A 151 2.99 18.94 -3.41
C ALA A 151 1.66 18.47 -4.05
N GLN A 152 1.59 17.21 -4.47
CA GLN A 152 0.39 16.53 -4.94
C GLN A 152 -0.08 15.47 -3.94
N ALA A 153 0.80 14.96 -3.09
CA ALA A 153 0.46 14.05 -2.01
C ALA A 153 1.40 14.23 -0.83
N TRP A 154 0.94 13.81 0.35
CA TRP A 154 1.72 13.76 1.59
C TRP A 154 1.85 12.33 2.12
N VAL A 155 2.99 12.06 2.74
CA VAL A 155 3.18 10.90 3.64
C VAL A 155 3.52 11.43 5.01
N VAL A 156 2.79 11.01 6.04
CA VAL A 156 3.00 11.44 7.43
C VAL A 156 3.03 10.23 8.35
N GLY A 157 4.01 10.18 9.22
CA GLY A 157 3.98 9.28 10.37
C GLY A 157 5.15 8.32 10.53
N PRO A 158 5.75 7.71 9.48
CA PRO A 158 6.87 6.80 9.68
C PRO A 158 7.96 7.41 10.58
N GLY A 159 8.08 6.91 11.82
CA GLY A 159 9.07 7.39 12.79
C GLY A 159 9.02 8.87 13.17
N ARG A 160 7.86 9.55 13.00
CA ARG A 160 7.74 11.01 13.20
C ARG A 160 7.52 11.42 14.63
N GLY A 161 7.18 10.45 15.51
CA GLY A 161 6.83 10.69 16.91
C GLY A 161 5.33 10.87 17.13
N THR A 162 4.95 10.84 18.43
CA THR A 162 3.54 10.90 18.85
C THR A 162 3.28 11.99 19.88
N ASP A 163 4.14 12.98 19.97
CA ASP A 163 4.02 14.13 20.86
C ASP A 163 3.09 15.23 20.31
N SER A 164 2.99 16.32 21.03
CA SER A 164 2.15 17.46 20.66
C SER A 164 2.67 18.20 19.40
N ALA A 165 3.98 18.17 19.16
CA ALA A 165 4.60 18.77 17.97
C ALA A 165 4.22 17.97 16.73
N ALA A 166 4.37 16.64 16.77
CA ALA A 166 3.96 15.74 15.70
C ALA A 166 2.44 15.84 15.42
N ALA A 167 1.61 15.92 16.48
CA ALA A 167 0.17 16.12 16.31
C ALA A 167 -0.17 17.47 15.66
N THR A 168 0.59 18.52 15.97
CA THR A 168 0.42 19.84 15.35
C THR A 168 0.86 19.85 13.90
N GLU A 169 1.96 19.18 13.58
CA GLU A 169 2.45 19.02 12.21
C GLU A 169 1.44 18.25 11.36
N LEU A 170 0.90 17.13 11.87
CA LEU A 170 -0.15 16.36 11.19
C LEU A 170 -1.37 17.24 10.85
N ARG A 171 -1.83 18.08 11.80
CA ARG A 171 -2.93 19.03 11.51
C ARG A 171 -2.58 20.02 10.40
N LYS A 172 -1.33 20.51 10.37
CA LYS A 172 -0.89 21.43 9.31
C LYS A 172 -0.86 20.75 7.94
N VAL A 173 -0.49 19.48 7.87
CA VAL A 173 -0.55 18.70 6.62
C VAL A 173 -2.00 18.51 6.19
N LEU A 174 -2.86 18.00 7.07
CA LEU A 174 -4.27 17.77 6.76
C LEU A 174 -4.99 19.06 6.33
N ALA A 175 -4.63 20.20 6.91
CA ALA A 175 -5.21 21.51 6.54
C ALA A 175 -4.91 21.94 5.09
N GLN A 176 -3.97 21.29 4.40
CA GLN A 176 -3.70 21.56 2.98
C GLN A 176 -4.73 20.91 2.05
N GLY A 177 -5.52 19.94 2.53
CA GLY A 177 -6.55 19.26 1.73
C GLY A 177 -6.00 18.39 0.58
N LEU A 178 -4.72 18.03 0.62
CA LEU A 178 -4.07 17.17 -0.38
C LEU A 178 -4.16 15.69 0.02
N PRO A 179 -4.19 14.76 -0.93
CA PRO A 179 -4.11 13.33 -0.64
C PRO A 179 -3.01 13.03 0.37
N THR A 180 -3.36 12.37 1.48
CA THR A 180 -2.43 12.16 2.60
C THR A 180 -2.42 10.71 3.05
N ILE A 181 -1.23 10.09 2.99
CA ILE A 181 -0.95 8.76 3.52
C ILE A 181 -0.58 8.89 4.99
N LEU A 182 -1.27 8.13 5.86
CA LEU A 182 -1.07 8.11 7.31
C LEU A 182 -0.62 6.72 7.74
N ASP A 183 0.60 6.63 8.30
CA ASP A 183 1.20 5.36 8.74
C ASP A 183 1.81 5.50 10.14
N ALA A 184 2.05 4.40 10.80
CA ALA A 184 2.84 4.27 12.03
C ALA A 184 2.44 5.27 13.13
N ASP A 185 3.30 6.25 13.44
CA ASP A 185 3.06 7.23 14.50
C ASP A 185 1.84 8.12 14.24
N ALA A 186 1.51 8.42 12.97
CA ALA A 186 0.29 9.14 12.63
C ALA A 186 -0.96 8.32 13.00
N LEU A 187 -0.97 7.01 12.77
CA LEU A 187 -2.07 6.12 13.20
C LEU A 187 -2.16 6.05 14.72
N THR A 188 -1.03 6.07 15.42
CA THR A 188 -0.99 6.13 16.88
C THR A 188 -1.57 7.45 17.39
N LEU A 189 -1.28 8.58 16.74
CA LEU A 189 -1.89 9.88 17.07
C LEU A 189 -3.41 9.86 16.84
N LEU A 190 -3.89 9.25 15.76
CA LEU A 190 -5.33 9.08 15.51
C LEU A 190 -5.99 8.24 16.61
N ALA A 191 -5.40 7.14 16.99
CA ALA A 191 -5.94 6.30 18.08
C ALA A 191 -6.07 7.07 19.41
N ARG A 192 -5.14 7.98 19.70
CA ARG A 192 -5.12 8.75 20.96
C ARG A 192 -5.94 10.05 20.92
N ASN A 193 -6.39 10.51 19.74
CA ASN A 193 -6.94 11.86 19.61
C ASN A 193 -8.20 11.90 18.74
N THR A 194 -9.36 11.99 19.41
CA THR A 194 -10.68 12.07 18.75
C THR A 194 -10.79 13.29 17.82
N SER A 195 -10.18 14.44 18.14
CA SER A 195 -10.24 15.60 17.26
C SER A 195 -9.46 15.39 15.96
N LEU A 196 -8.36 14.66 15.99
CA LEU A 196 -7.65 14.26 14.78
C LEU A 196 -8.46 13.29 13.92
N ARG A 197 -9.16 12.32 14.53
CA ARG A 197 -10.07 11.42 13.79
C ARG A 197 -11.15 12.20 13.07
N ARG A 198 -11.76 13.21 13.70
CA ARG A 198 -12.74 14.10 13.03
C ARG A 198 -12.13 14.87 11.88
N THR A 199 -10.92 15.44 12.08
CA THR A 199 -10.20 16.13 10.99
C THR A 199 -9.94 15.19 9.81
N VAL A 200 -9.60 13.92 10.07
CA VAL A 200 -9.40 12.91 9.02
C VAL A 200 -10.71 12.57 8.33
N ALA A 201 -11.80 12.38 9.08
CA ALA A 201 -13.12 12.08 8.50
C ALA A 201 -13.68 13.23 7.61
N GLU A 202 -13.29 14.46 7.90
CA GLU A 202 -13.66 15.65 7.12
C GLU A 202 -12.67 15.93 5.96
N HIS A 203 -11.55 15.21 5.90
CA HIS A 203 -10.51 15.43 4.89
C HIS A 203 -10.92 14.86 3.52
N PRO A 204 -10.60 15.52 2.40
CA PRO A 204 -11.00 15.06 1.06
C PRO A 204 -10.49 13.65 0.71
N LEU A 205 -9.26 13.31 1.08
CA LEU A 205 -8.68 12.00 0.81
C LEU A 205 -7.55 11.66 1.78
N THR A 206 -7.78 10.65 2.62
CA THR A 206 -6.74 10.03 3.43
C THR A 206 -6.64 8.54 3.14
N ILE A 207 -5.42 8.02 3.20
CA ILE A 207 -5.09 6.60 3.03
C ILE A 207 -4.35 6.15 4.29
N LEU A 208 -4.98 5.28 5.06
CA LEU A 208 -4.42 4.73 6.28
C LEU A 208 -3.80 3.36 5.98
N THR A 209 -2.60 3.11 6.49
CA THR A 209 -1.84 1.89 6.20
C THR A 209 -1.53 1.08 7.45
N PRO A 210 -2.51 0.73 8.29
CA PRO A 210 -2.25 -0.01 9.51
C PRO A 210 -1.78 -1.45 9.24
N HIS A 211 -0.88 -1.97 10.08
CA HIS A 211 -0.80 -3.39 10.33
C HIS A 211 -1.90 -3.81 11.34
N GLU A 212 -2.09 -5.11 11.54
CA GLU A 212 -3.17 -5.65 12.39
C GLU A 212 -3.26 -5.00 13.78
N GLY A 213 -2.12 -4.84 14.46
CA GLY A 213 -2.10 -4.23 15.79
C GLY A 213 -2.41 -2.72 15.81
N GLU A 214 -2.03 -1.98 14.77
CA GLU A 214 -2.41 -0.56 14.59
C GLU A 214 -3.89 -0.44 14.27
N PHE A 215 -4.39 -1.29 13.41
CA PHE A 215 -5.80 -1.36 13.06
C PHE A 215 -6.67 -1.61 14.30
N THR A 216 -6.36 -2.65 15.08
CA THR A 216 -7.08 -2.98 16.32
C THR A 216 -7.12 -1.80 17.27
N ARG A 217 -5.97 -1.16 17.55
CA ARG A 217 -5.93 0.02 18.43
C ARG A 217 -6.76 1.20 17.92
N LEU A 218 -6.72 1.46 16.60
CA LEU A 218 -7.49 2.55 16.01
C LEU A 218 -9.00 2.22 16.02
N TYR A 219 -9.36 0.98 15.74
CA TYR A 219 -10.74 0.51 15.80
C TYR A 219 -11.31 0.61 17.21
N GLU A 220 -10.59 0.10 18.23
CA GLU A 220 -10.97 0.20 19.64
C GLU A 220 -11.14 1.66 20.10
N ALA A 221 -10.21 2.53 19.68
CA ALA A 221 -10.29 3.96 20.00
C ALA A 221 -11.48 4.66 19.32
N THR A 222 -11.96 4.11 18.23
CA THR A 222 -13.07 4.68 17.44
C THR A 222 -14.43 4.17 17.94
N PHE A 223 -14.55 2.87 18.19
CA PHE A 223 -15.82 2.22 18.52
C PHE A 223 -15.96 1.77 19.97
N GLY A 224 -14.90 1.84 20.78
CA GLY A 224 -14.92 1.43 22.19
C GLY A 224 -14.90 -0.08 22.42
N SER A 225 -14.72 -0.89 21.36
CA SER A 225 -14.65 -2.35 21.43
C SER A 225 -13.67 -2.89 20.40
N SER A 226 -13.09 -4.06 20.65
CA SER A 226 -12.24 -4.75 19.68
C SER A 226 -13.04 -5.21 18.47
N PRO A 227 -12.39 -5.37 17.29
CA PRO A 227 -13.00 -6.05 16.16
C PRO A 227 -13.51 -7.43 16.56
N ASP A 228 -14.74 -7.75 16.18
CA ASP A 228 -15.33 -9.05 16.49
C ASP A 228 -14.68 -10.16 15.65
N ALA A 229 -14.01 -11.09 16.31
CA ALA A 229 -13.37 -12.23 15.67
C ALA A 229 -14.36 -13.14 14.93
N ALA A 230 -15.64 -13.18 15.35
CA ALA A 230 -16.66 -14.01 14.73
C ALA A 230 -17.17 -13.44 13.40
N THR A 231 -17.16 -12.12 13.24
CA THR A 231 -17.56 -11.43 12.00
C THR A 231 -16.39 -11.14 11.06
N GLY A 232 -15.17 -11.42 11.52
CA GLY A 232 -13.93 -11.29 10.74
C GLY A 232 -13.51 -9.84 10.47
N TRP A 233 -12.32 -9.70 9.96
CA TRP A 233 -11.68 -8.41 9.63
C TRP A 233 -12.42 -7.59 8.59
N SER A 234 -13.18 -8.23 7.71
CA SER A 234 -13.83 -7.56 6.58
C SER A 234 -14.92 -6.59 7.01
N ARG A 235 -15.70 -6.94 8.03
CA ARG A 235 -16.71 -6.04 8.58
C ARG A 235 -16.05 -4.85 9.28
N ALA A 236 -15.11 -5.13 10.17
CA ALA A 236 -14.40 -4.08 10.92
C ALA A 236 -13.65 -3.11 9.99
N LEU A 237 -13.08 -3.64 8.90
CA LEU A 237 -12.37 -2.84 7.91
C LEU A 237 -13.32 -1.84 7.21
N ARG A 238 -14.50 -2.28 6.81
CA ARG A 238 -15.53 -1.39 6.22
C ARG A 238 -16.03 -0.37 7.22
N GLU A 239 -16.38 -0.80 8.44
CA GLU A 239 -16.86 0.10 9.48
C GLU A 239 -15.87 1.22 9.78
N LEU A 240 -14.59 0.90 9.89
CA LEU A 240 -13.56 1.90 10.15
C LEU A 240 -13.31 2.82 8.93
N ALA A 241 -13.38 2.29 7.72
CA ALA A 241 -13.26 3.09 6.49
C ALA A 241 -14.41 4.09 6.37
N GLU A 242 -15.64 3.66 6.65
CA GLU A 242 -16.83 4.53 6.65
C GLU A 242 -16.73 5.62 7.73
N GLU A 243 -16.41 5.26 8.99
CA GLU A 243 -16.36 6.19 10.11
C GLU A 243 -15.28 7.27 9.93
N LEU A 244 -14.11 6.88 9.39
CA LEU A 244 -13.01 7.81 9.14
C LEU A 244 -13.05 8.43 7.74
N ASN A 245 -14.03 8.07 6.92
CA ASN A 245 -14.12 8.50 5.51
C ASN A 245 -12.77 8.35 4.77
N SER A 246 -12.12 7.19 4.94
CA SER A 246 -10.74 6.98 4.52
C SER A 246 -10.57 5.68 3.77
N ILE A 247 -9.60 5.63 2.87
CA ILE A 247 -9.12 4.37 2.32
C ILE A 247 -8.25 3.69 3.38
N ILE A 248 -8.46 2.40 3.58
CA ILE A 248 -7.63 1.62 4.49
C ILE A 248 -6.94 0.51 3.73
N LEU A 249 -5.61 0.50 3.78
CA LEU A 249 -4.76 -0.61 3.38
C LEU A 249 -4.33 -1.36 4.63
N LEU A 250 -4.98 -2.47 4.95
CA LEU A 250 -4.58 -3.35 6.06
C LEU A 250 -3.41 -4.21 5.60
N LYS A 251 -2.23 -3.92 6.17
CA LYS A 251 -0.97 -4.61 5.85
C LYS A 251 -0.98 -6.05 6.33
N GLY A 252 -0.50 -6.96 5.51
CA GLY A 252 -0.32 -8.38 5.83
C GLY A 252 0.15 -9.16 4.60
N ARG A 253 0.42 -10.46 4.77
CA ARG A 253 0.66 -11.34 3.63
C ARG A 253 -0.53 -11.34 2.67
N LEU A 254 -1.74 -11.33 3.22
CA LEU A 254 -2.97 -11.01 2.53
C LEU A 254 -3.28 -9.54 2.83
N THR A 255 -2.88 -8.67 1.94
CA THR A 255 -3.19 -7.24 2.04
C THR A 255 -4.62 -7.00 1.61
N ARG A 256 -5.36 -6.18 2.37
CA ARG A 256 -6.74 -5.81 2.08
C ARG A 256 -6.86 -4.31 1.94
N VAL A 257 -7.60 -3.86 0.93
CA VAL A 257 -7.86 -2.44 0.68
C VAL A 257 -9.34 -2.21 0.53
N THR A 258 -9.87 -1.18 1.18
CA THR A 258 -11.25 -0.73 0.98
C THR A 258 -11.35 0.78 1.15
N ALA A 259 -12.45 1.35 0.67
CA ALA A 259 -12.85 2.74 0.86
C ALA A 259 -14.33 2.79 1.23
N PRO A 260 -14.86 3.93 1.72
CA PRO A 260 -16.29 4.11 1.97
C PRO A 260 -17.14 3.71 0.77
N GLY A 261 -18.16 2.88 0.99
CA GLY A 261 -19.06 2.38 -0.06
C GLY A 261 -18.44 1.44 -1.07
N GLN A 262 -17.18 1.02 -0.89
CA GLN A 262 -16.48 0.16 -1.84
C GLN A 262 -16.35 -1.28 -1.33
N PRO A 263 -16.25 -2.27 -2.25
CA PRO A 263 -15.87 -3.62 -1.88
C PRO A 263 -14.48 -3.67 -1.23
N ILE A 264 -14.17 -4.79 -0.59
CA ILE A 264 -12.82 -5.09 -0.13
C ILE A 264 -12.06 -5.78 -1.25
N TYR A 265 -10.96 -5.18 -1.65
CA TYR A 265 -9.99 -5.76 -2.56
C TYR A 265 -8.88 -6.42 -1.77
N SER A 266 -8.42 -7.56 -2.23
CA SER A 266 -7.35 -8.30 -1.55
C SER A 266 -6.33 -8.80 -2.55
N PHE A 267 -5.06 -8.78 -2.15
CA PHE A 267 -4.04 -9.52 -2.88
C PHE A 267 -3.13 -10.29 -1.90
N ASN A 268 -2.64 -11.42 -2.35
CA ASN A 268 -1.67 -12.22 -1.62
C ASN A 268 -0.29 -11.96 -2.20
N ALA A 269 0.65 -11.49 -1.38
CA ALA A 269 2.02 -11.28 -1.81
C ALA A 269 2.73 -12.57 -2.28
N GLY A 270 2.16 -13.75 -1.99
CA GLY A 270 2.77 -15.05 -2.32
C GLY A 270 3.92 -15.44 -1.38
N HIS A 271 4.49 -14.49 -0.65
CA HIS A 271 5.64 -14.65 0.22
C HIS A 271 5.58 -13.72 1.44
N SER A 272 6.55 -13.84 2.34
CA SER A 272 6.68 -13.00 3.53
C SER A 272 8.02 -12.27 3.61
N PHE A 273 8.68 -12.02 2.48
CA PHE A 273 9.99 -11.35 2.46
C PHE A 273 9.94 -9.91 2.96
N ALA A 274 8.78 -9.27 2.86
CA ALA A 274 8.53 -7.95 3.44
C ALA A 274 8.30 -7.96 4.97
N ALA A 275 8.32 -9.12 5.64
CA ALA A 275 8.21 -9.20 7.09
C ALA A 275 9.55 -8.85 7.78
N THR A 276 10.03 -7.64 7.53
CA THR A 276 11.27 -7.09 8.07
C THR A 276 11.03 -5.67 8.61
N PRO A 277 11.73 -5.25 9.68
CA PRO A 277 11.58 -3.90 10.21
C PRO A 277 11.85 -2.82 9.15
N GLY A 278 11.02 -1.79 9.10
CA GLY A 278 11.14 -0.69 8.14
C GLY A 278 10.50 -0.94 6.77
N SER A 279 10.00 -2.15 6.50
CA SER A 279 9.32 -2.46 5.24
C SER A 279 8.02 -1.67 5.06
N GLY A 280 7.30 -1.35 6.15
CA GLY A 280 6.14 -0.45 6.14
C GLY A 280 6.51 0.97 5.70
N ASP A 281 7.66 1.48 6.19
CA ASP A 281 8.16 2.82 5.81
C ASP A 281 8.46 2.88 4.30
N VAL A 282 9.00 1.79 3.74
CA VAL A 282 9.21 1.64 2.29
C VAL A 282 7.88 1.66 1.54
N LEU A 283 6.88 0.91 1.99
CA LEU A 283 5.54 0.92 1.38
C LEU A 283 4.93 2.32 1.40
N SER A 284 5.05 3.05 2.51
CA SER A 284 4.53 4.42 2.64
C SER A 284 5.18 5.37 1.63
N GLY A 285 6.48 5.24 1.39
CA GLY A 285 7.20 6.01 0.37
C GLY A 285 6.72 5.70 -1.06
N VAL A 286 6.53 4.42 -1.39
CA VAL A 286 5.97 4.00 -2.69
C VAL A 286 4.55 4.55 -2.87
N LEU A 287 3.69 4.38 -1.87
CA LEU A 287 2.32 4.90 -1.89
C LEU A 287 2.29 6.41 -2.13
N GLY A 288 3.12 7.16 -1.40
CA GLY A 288 3.19 8.60 -1.58
C GLY A 288 3.54 9.01 -3.01
N ALA A 289 4.53 8.35 -3.61
CA ALA A 289 4.94 8.59 -4.99
C ALA A 289 3.83 8.25 -6.00
N VAL A 290 3.20 7.08 -5.87
CA VAL A 290 2.12 6.62 -6.76
C VAL A 290 0.88 7.52 -6.67
N ILE A 291 0.47 7.91 -5.47
CA ILE A 291 -0.68 8.81 -5.28
C ILE A 291 -0.38 10.24 -5.75
N ALA A 292 0.86 10.72 -5.58
CA ALA A 292 1.27 12.00 -6.15
C ALA A 292 1.20 11.98 -7.69
N GLN A 293 1.58 10.88 -8.30
CA GLN A 293 1.51 10.65 -9.75
C GLN A 293 0.07 10.67 -10.26
N LEU A 294 -0.83 9.91 -9.61
CA LEU A 294 -2.26 9.91 -9.92
C LEU A 294 -2.84 11.33 -9.82
N SER A 295 -2.52 12.05 -8.75
CA SER A 295 -3.02 13.41 -8.50
C SER A 295 -2.43 14.46 -9.46
N ALA A 296 -1.30 14.20 -10.08
CA ALA A 296 -0.75 15.05 -11.15
C ALA A 296 -1.40 14.76 -12.49
N ALA A 297 -1.75 13.50 -12.75
CA ALA A 297 -2.37 13.06 -14.00
C ALA A 297 -3.88 13.35 -14.05
N THR A 298 -4.56 13.30 -12.91
CA THR A 298 -6.04 13.39 -12.82
C THR A 298 -6.46 14.34 -11.70
N SER A 299 -7.19 15.40 -12.04
CA SER A 299 -7.63 16.40 -11.06
C SER A 299 -8.71 15.91 -10.09
N SER A 300 -9.43 14.87 -10.42
CA SER A 300 -10.49 14.27 -9.61
C SER A 300 -10.56 12.77 -9.87
N PRO A 301 -9.60 11.99 -9.33
CA PRO A 301 -9.63 10.55 -9.49
C PRO A 301 -10.83 9.95 -8.76
N SER A 302 -11.47 8.95 -9.38
CA SER A 302 -12.55 8.19 -8.75
C SER A 302 -12.01 7.32 -7.60
N PRO A 303 -12.86 6.92 -6.63
CA PRO A 303 -12.45 5.99 -5.59
C PRO A 303 -11.85 4.69 -6.13
N ALA A 304 -12.36 4.18 -7.24
CA ALA A 304 -11.85 2.97 -7.89
C ALA A 304 -10.43 3.16 -8.43
N GLU A 305 -10.14 4.29 -9.08
CA GLU A 305 -8.79 4.63 -9.56
C GLU A 305 -7.81 4.75 -8.39
N ILE A 306 -8.22 5.40 -7.29
CA ILE A 306 -7.35 5.53 -6.12
C ILE A 306 -7.08 4.16 -5.48
N ILE A 307 -8.10 3.30 -5.32
CA ILE A 307 -7.93 1.94 -4.80
C ILE A 307 -6.99 1.14 -5.69
N THR A 308 -7.13 1.25 -7.00
CA THR A 308 -6.25 0.59 -7.97
C THR A 308 -4.80 1.00 -7.76
N GLU A 309 -4.52 2.29 -7.62
CA GLU A 309 -3.16 2.78 -7.38
C GLU A 309 -2.62 2.38 -5.99
N VAL A 310 -3.47 2.29 -4.98
CA VAL A 310 -3.08 1.75 -3.66
C VAL A 310 -2.68 0.28 -3.77
N LEU A 311 -3.41 -0.51 -4.56
CA LEU A 311 -3.07 -1.91 -4.84
C LEU A 311 -1.77 -2.03 -5.65
N HIS A 312 -1.58 -1.17 -6.66
CA HIS A 312 -0.33 -1.10 -7.45
C HIS A 312 0.89 -0.82 -6.56
N ALA A 313 0.78 0.14 -5.65
CA ALA A 313 1.86 0.43 -4.69
C ALA A 313 2.18 -0.79 -3.82
N GLY A 314 1.16 -1.51 -3.35
CA GLY A 314 1.32 -2.77 -2.62
C GLY A 314 2.01 -3.86 -3.46
N ALA A 315 1.65 -3.98 -4.74
CA ALA A 315 2.27 -4.93 -5.66
C ALA A 315 3.73 -4.56 -5.95
N ILE A 316 4.03 -3.29 -6.22
CA ILE A 316 5.41 -2.81 -6.40
C ILE A 316 6.26 -3.18 -5.19
N HIS A 317 5.76 -2.92 -3.98
CA HIS A 317 6.45 -3.22 -2.74
C HIS A 317 6.67 -4.74 -2.55
N ALA A 318 5.66 -5.57 -2.83
CA ALA A 318 5.78 -7.01 -2.72
C ALA A 318 6.76 -7.57 -3.76
N HIS A 319 6.69 -7.12 -5.02
CA HIS A 319 7.67 -7.49 -6.06
C HIS A 319 9.10 -7.07 -5.68
N ALA A 320 9.26 -5.87 -5.16
CA ALA A 320 10.55 -5.38 -4.70
C ALA A 320 11.12 -6.28 -3.59
N ALA A 321 10.28 -6.73 -2.65
CA ALA A 321 10.70 -7.66 -1.60
C ALA A 321 11.10 -9.04 -2.16
N ALA A 322 10.38 -9.54 -3.17
CA ALA A 322 10.74 -10.80 -3.84
C ALA A 322 12.10 -10.69 -4.55
N ILE A 323 12.32 -9.61 -5.29
CA ILE A 323 13.59 -9.36 -5.98
C ILE A 323 14.73 -9.19 -4.96
N ALA A 324 14.50 -8.46 -3.87
CA ALA A 324 15.50 -8.24 -2.83
C ALA A 324 15.92 -9.53 -2.11
N ALA A 325 15.02 -10.51 -2.03
CA ALA A 325 15.29 -11.82 -1.43
C ALA A 325 15.95 -12.82 -2.39
N GLU A 326 15.93 -12.55 -3.70
CA GLU A 326 16.46 -13.45 -4.74
C GLU A 326 18.00 -13.45 -4.72
N THR A 327 18.60 -14.63 -4.63
CA THR A 327 20.04 -14.83 -4.76
C THR A 327 20.33 -15.93 -5.80
N PRO A 328 21.54 -16.05 -6.31
CA PRO A 328 21.89 -17.11 -7.27
C PRO A 328 21.60 -18.54 -6.76
N ASP A 329 21.64 -18.73 -5.43
CA ASP A 329 21.48 -20.04 -4.80
C ASP A 329 20.05 -20.26 -4.24
N GLY A 330 19.14 -19.30 -4.40
CA GLY A 330 17.76 -19.35 -3.91
C GLY A 330 17.36 -18.08 -3.15
N PHE A 331 16.34 -18.17 -2.29
CA PHE A 331 15.87 -17.03 -1.51
C PHE A 331 16.55 -16.92 -0.16
N ALA A 332 16.88 -15.69 0.23
CA ALA A 332 17.46 -15.34 1.52
C ALA A 332 16.68 -14.20 2.19
N PRO A 333 16.79 -14.00 3.53
CA PRO A 333 16.25 -12.82 4.20
C PRO A 333 16.77 -11.54 3.57
N CYS A 334 15.92 -10.57 3.42
CA CYS A 334 16.29 -9.23 2.92
C CYS A 334 15.91 -8.13 3.92
N SER A 335 16.65 -7.03 3.86
CA SER A 335 16.38 -5.83 4.67
C SER A 335 15.45 -4.86 3.94
N ALA A 336 14.80 -3.94 4.68
CA ALA A 336 13.97 -2.90 4.10
C ALA A 336 14.74 -2.00 3.12
N SER A 337 16.03 -1.74 3.36
CA SER A 337 16.88 -0.99 2.43
C SER A 337 17.14 -1.72 1.11
N GLN A 338 17.25 -3.04 1.15
CA GLN A 338 17.34 -3.86 -0.07
C GLN A 338 16.00 -3.84 -0.83
N ILE A 339 14.87 -3.93 -0.12
CA ILE A 339 13.54 -3.76 -0.73
C ILE A 339 13.43 -2.40 -1.41
N ALA A 340 13.78 -1.32 -0.73
CA ALA A 340 13.79 0.02 -1.32
C ALA A 340 14.71 0.10 -2.54
N ALA A 341 15.85 -0.58 -2.53
CA ALA A 341 16.80 -0.58 -3.64
C ALA A 341 16.26 -1.23 -4.91
N THR A 342 15.35 -2.20 -4.80
CA THR A 342 14.81 -2.99 -5.91
C THR A 342 13.48 -2.45 -6.47
N ILE A 343 12.94 -1.35 -5.93
CA ILE A 343 11.70 -0.71 -6.42
C ILE A 343 11.72 -0.44 -7.93
N PRO A 344 12.78 0.17 -8.53
CA PRO A 344 12.80 0.41 -9.98
C PRO A 344 12.73 -0.88 -10.80
N GLN A 345 13.36 -1.95 -10.32
CA GLN A 345 13.30 -3.26 -10.97
C GLN A 345 11.90 -3.88 -10.87
N ALA A 346 11.25 -3.72 -9.73
CA ALA A 346 9.87 -4.18 -9.53
C ALA A 346 8.91 -3.46 -10.49
N ILE A 347 9.00 -2.15 -10.60
CA ILE A 347 8.22 -1.35 -11.56
C ILE A 347 8.47 -1.83 -12.98
N ALA A 348 9.73 -1.95 -13.39
CA ALA A 348 10.07 -2.40 -14.73
C ALA A 348 9.53 -3.82 -15.05
N ARG A 349 9.58 -4.74 -14.07
CA ARG A 349 9.01 -6.09 -14.25
C ARG A 349 7.49 -6.05 -14.39
N LEU A 350 6.80 -5.24 -13.59
CA LEU A 350 5.34 -5.09 -13.65
C LEU A 350 4.90 -4.49 -14.99
N LEU A 351 5.60 -3.48 -15.50
CA LEU A 351 5.34 -2.89 -16.83
C LEU A 351 5.59 -3.86 -18.00
N ASN A 352 6.55 -4.78 -17.85
CA ASN A 352 6.89 -5.74 -18.91
C ASN A 352 6.06 -7.04 -18.84
N ALA A 353 5.41 -7.33 -17.72
CA ALA A 353 4.56 -8.51 -17.58
C ALA A 353 3.30 -8.46 -18.49
N GLU A 354 3.02 -7.29 -19.06
CA GLU A 354 1.86 -7.01 -19.91
C GLU A 354 2.20 -6.87 -21.40
N ARG A 355 3.48 -6.93 -21.74
CA ARG A 355 3.97 -6.92 -23.13
C ARG A 355 4.26 -8.34 -23.59
#